data_174b54ebabc1069996073355ef415561
#
_entry.id   174b54ebabc1069996073355ef415561
#
_cell.length_a   1.000
_cell.length_b   1.000
_cell.length_c   1.000
_cell.angle_alpha   90.00
_cell.angle_beta   90.00
_cell.angle_gamma   90.00
#
_symmetry.space_group_name_H-M   'P 1'
#
loop_
_entity.id
_entity.type
_entity.pdbx_description
1 polymer ?
#
loop_
_entity_poly.entity_id
_entity_poly.type
_entity_poly.pdbx_seq_one_letter_code
_entity_poly.pdbx_strand_id
1 'polypeptide(L)'
;MCIRDSTNISPDHLDFHGNFENYKKAKLKICNNRAKTFFANTNISLKDFAFEIASSLEKIDSNTSRPLNDLPHRLEEVIPGIINDSKSTNSASLLYAIKKLNFGGNLIICGDPRKEPKSYEVYGPQQVYIFGKHRNELKDKVKGSTVKIFSNLDLVLQDIKETDSKPNILFSPGNSSGKDFKNFEDRGNFFKDKVLEYFSD
;
A
#
# COMPACT_ATOMS: atom_id res chain seq x y z
N MET A 1 -13.22 29.51 -2.75
CA MET A 1 -12.10 29.32 -1.79
C MET A 1 -11.26 28.16 -2.26
N CYS A 2 -9.94 28.29 -2.33
CA CYS A 2 -9.06 27.19 -2.75
C CYS A 2 -8.49 26.48 -1.50
N ILE A 3 -8.75 25.21 -1.36
CA ILE A 3 -8.29 24.38 -0.23
C ILE A 3 -7.25 23.42 -0.75
N ARG A 4 -6.22 23.19 0.02
CA ARG A 4 -5.15 22.23 -0.27
C ARG A 4 -4.77 21.49 1.00
N ASP A 5 -4.62 20.17 0.87
CA ASP A 5 -4.22 19.32 1.98
C ASP A 5 -3.07 18.40 1.61
N SER A 6 -2.34 17.95 2.60
CA SER A 6 -1.29 16.95 2.46
C SER A 6 -1.34 16.00 3.65
N THR A 7 -1.57 14.73 3.38
CA THR A 7 -1.67 13.70 4.43
C THR A 7 -0.31 13.24 4.93
N ASN A 8 0.65 13.10 4.02
CA ASN A 8 2.04 12.78 4.36
C ASN A 8 2.97 13.11 3.18
N ILE A 9 4.27 13.13 3.44
CA ILE A 9 5.31 13.22 2.42
C ILE A 9 6.34 12.14 2.72
N SER A 10 6.35 11.07 1.93
CA SER A 10 7.35 10.00 1.95
C SER A 10 8.03 9.89 0.60
N PRO A 11 9.24 9.33 0.49
CA PRO A 11 9.93 9.17 -0.78
C PRO A 11 9.06 8.48 -1.84
N ASP A 12 8.86 9.14 -2.98
CA ASP A 12 8.15 8.63 -4.15
C ASP A 12 8.58 9.42 -5.38
N HIS A 13 8.39 8.87 -6.58
CA HIS A 13 8.73 9.52 -7.85
C HIS A 13 10.18 10.06 -7.92
N LEU A 14 11.13 9.38 -7.29
CA LEU A 14 12.54 9.81 -7.26
C LEU A 14 13.21 9.72 -8.63
N ASP A 15 12.69 8.89 -9.51
CA ASP A 15 13.06 8.80 -10.93
C ASP A 15 12.81 10.11 -11.68
N PHE A 16 11.75 10.84 -11.32
CA PHE A 16 11.40 12.14 -11.89
C PHE A 16 12.08 13.31 -11.16
N HIS A 17 12.09 13.28 -9.83
CA HIS A 17 12.59 14.40 -9.01
C HIS A 17 14.09 14.34 -8.72
N GLY A 18 14.75 13.21 -9.01
CA GLY A 18 16.17 12.96 -8.78
C GLY A 18 16.51 12.65 -7.32
N ASN A 19 15.90 13.35 -6.35
CA ASN A 19 16.07 13.08 -4.92
C ASN A 19 14.86 13.51 -4.09
N PHE A 20 14.84 13.07 -2.82
CA PHE A 20 13.72 13.34 -1.92
C PHE A 20 13.50 14.82 -1.61
N GLU A 21 14.57 15.60 -1.49
CA GLU A 21 14.46 17.03 -1.20
C GLU A 21 13.77 17.80 -2.34
N ASN A 22 14.07 17.47 -3.59
CA ASN A 22 13.40 18.04 -4.75
C ASN A 22 11.91 17.63 -4.79
N TYR A 23 11.61 16.37 -4.52
CA TYR A 23 10.23 15.89 -4.40
C TYR A 23 9.47 16.64 -3.30
N LYS A 24 10.05 16.76 -2.11
CA LYS A 24 9.47 17.50 -0.98
C LYS A 24 9.23 18.97 -1.32
N LYS A 25 10.20 19.64 -1.95
CA LYS A 25 10.04 21.04 -2.42
C LYS A 25 8.90 21.17 -3.43
N ALA A 26 8.76 20.20 -4.35
CA ALA A 26 7.66 20.19 -5.32
C ALA A 26 6.30 20.04 -4.63
N LYS A 27 6.19 19.14 -3.66
CA LYS A 27 4.98 18.95 -2.84
C LYS A 27 4.64 20.18 -2.02
N LEU A 28 5.61 20.82 -1.39
CA LEU A 28 5.40 22.01 -0.57
C LEU A 28 5.00 23.28 -1.37
N LYS A 29 5.07 23.25 -2.71
CA LYS A 29 4.50 24.33 -3.55
C LYS A 29 3.00 24.53 -3.38
N ILE A 30 2.28 23.57 -2.78
CA ILE A 30 0.88 23.77 -2.39
C ILE A 30 0.72 24.81 -1.28
N CYS A 31 1.76 25.04 -0.46
CA CYS A 31 1.79 26.03 0.61
C CYS A 31 2.03 27.41 0.03
N ASN A 32 1.01 28.05 -0.47
CA ASN A 32 1.09 29.44 -0.87
C ASN A 32 0.08 30.29 -0.07
N ASN A 33 0.40 31.56 0.11
CA ASN A 33 -0.38 32.50 0.93
C ASN A 33 -1.83 32.76 0.42
N ARG A 34 -2.22 32.14 -0.70
CA ARG A 34 -3.54 32.34 -1.33
C ARG A 34 -4.54 31.20 -1.06
N ALA A 35 -4.09 30.13 -0.39
CA ALA A 35 -4.94 28.98 -0.10
C ALA A 35 -4.77 28.52 1.35
N LYS A 36 -5.88 28.11 1.98
CA LYS A 36 -5.82 27.40 3.27
C LYS A 36 -5.10 26.09 3.04
N THR A 37 -4.05 25.81 3.79
CA THR A 37 -3.23 24.59 3.66
C THR A 37 -3.29 23.81 4.97
N PHE A 38 -3.55 22.53 4.86
CA PHE A 38 -3.64 21.59 5.98
C PHE A 38 -2.57 20.53 5.84
N PHE A 39 -1.91 20.19 6.94
CA PHE A 39 -0.96 19.08 7.02
C PHE A 39 -1.44 18.10 8.07
N ALA A 40 -1.57 16.82 7.70
CA ALA A 40 -1.86 15.79 8.68
C ALA A 40 -0.67 15.67 9.66
N ASN A 41 -0.98 15.68 10.94
CA ASN A 41 -0.06 15.22 11.96
C ASN A 41 0.04 13.70 11.85
N THR A 42 1.25 13.13 11.95
CA THR A 42 1.48 11.68 11.91
C THR A 42 0.75 10.90 13.02
N ASN A 43 0.28 11.60 14.06
CA ASN A 43 -0.36 11.03 15.23
C ASN A 43 -1.90 11.05 15.17
N ILE A 44 -2.51 11.62 14.13
CA ILE A 44 -3.97 11.61 13.96
C ILE A 44 -4.41 10.67 12.85
N SER A 45 -5.58 10.07 13.00
CA SER A 45 -6.16 9.26 11.94
C SER A 45 -6.55 10.12 10.74
N LEU A 46 -6.61 9.52 9.53
CA LEU A 46 -7.11 10.23 8.34
C LEU A 46 -8.55 10.71 8.51
N LYS A 47 -9.36 9.98 9.30
CA LYS A 47 -10.73 10.36 9.63
C LYS A 47 -10.75 11.64 10.47
N ASP A 48 -9.94 11.71 11.52
CA ASP A 48 -9.85 12.88 12.40
C ASP A 48 -9.28 14.08 11.65
N PHE A 49 -8.30 13.86 10.77
CA PHE A 49 -7.75 14.88 9.90
C PHE A 49 -8.79 15.44 8.92
N ALA A 50 -9.57 14.56 8.27
CA ALA A 50 -10.68 14.99 7.40
C ALA A 50 -11.72 15.79 8.16
N PHE A 51 -12.05 15.37 9.41
CA PHE A 51 -12.96 16.08 10.29
C PHE A 51 -12.40 17.45 10.70
N GLU A 52 -11.11 17.55 11.04
CA GLU A 52 -10.43 18.81 11.35
C GLU A 52 -10.51 19.79 10.17
N ILE A 53 -10.25 19.33 8.94
CA ILE A 53 -10.39 20.14 7.73
C ILE A 53 -11.83 20.61 7.57
N ALA A 54 -12.80 19.70 7.63
CA ALA A 54 -14.21 20.00 7.46
C ALA A 54 -14.71 21.01 8.50
N SER A 55 -14.37 20.81 9.77
CA SER A 55 -14.73 21.70 10.88
C SER A 55 -14.13 23.10 10.77
N SER A 56 -12.96 23.21 10.14
CA SER A 56 -12.29 24.50 9.90
C SER A 56 -12.90 25.32 8.76
N LEU A 57 -13.71 24.68 7.91
CA LEU A 57 -14.30 25.27 6.70
C LEU A 57 -15.75 25.65 6.87
N GLU A 58 -16.51 24.83 7.58
CA GLU A 58 -17.92 25.03 7.88
C GLU A 58 -18.17 24.69 9.35
N LYS A 59 -19.23 25.29 9.94
CA LYS A 59 -19.73 24.85 11.24
C LYS A 59 -20.45 23.50 11.05
N ILE A 60 -19.67 22.42 10.97
CA ILE A 60 -20.22 21.07 10.88
C ILE A 60 -20.55 20.62 12.30
N ASP A 61 -21.79 20.22 12.50
CA ASP A 61 -22.26 19.66 13.76
C ASP A 61 -21.55 18.32 14.00
N SER A 62 -20.92 18.15 15.16
CA SER A 62 -20.13 16.97 15.53
C SER A 62 -20.89 15.63 15.48
N ASN A 63 -22.22 15.68 15.33
CA ASN A 63 -23.11 14.52 15.27
C ASN A 63 -23.30 13.93 13.86
N THR A 64 -22.75 14.54 12.81
CA THR A 64 -22.83 13.99 11.44
C THR A 64 -21.66 13.06 11.13
N SER A 65 -21.46 12.00 11.92
CA SER A 65 -20.51 10.94 11.55
C SER A 65 -21.15 10.03 10.49
N ARG A 66 -20.96 10.34 9.22
CA ARG A 66 -21.17 9.33 8.18
C ARG A 66 -20.03 8.31 8.29
N PRO A 67 -20.33 7.01 8.31
CA PRO A 67 -19.27 6.01 8.22
C PRO A 67 -18.49 6.25 6.92
N LEU A 68 -17.18 6.46 7.02
CA LEU A 68 -16.31 6.44 5.86
C LEU A 68 -16.23 4.98 5.41
N ASN A 69 -16.69 4.70 4.20
CA ASN A 69 -16.47 3.41 3.58
C ASN A 69 -14.97 3.23 3.36
N ASP A 70 -14.48 2.05 3.66
CA ASP A 70 -13.10 1.69 3.35
C ASP A 70 -12.89 1.78 1.83
N LEU A 71 -11.72 2.31 1.46
CA LEU A 71 -11.37 2.43 0.04
C LEU A 71 -11.00 1.03 -0.49
N PRO A 72 -11.55 0.61 -1.64
CA PRO A 72 -11.16 -0.65 -2.27
C PRO A 72 -9.64 -0.74 -2.44
N HIS A 73 -9.11 -1.94 -2.31
CA HIS A 73 -7.68 -2.25 -2.48
C HIS A 73 -6.75 -1.54 -1.47
N ARG A 74 -7.28 -1.03 -0.35
CA ARG A 74 -6.50 -0.41 0.72
C ARG A 74 -6.78 -1.11 2.04
N LEU A 75 -5.98 -2.11 2.37
CA LEU A 75 -6.17 -3.00 3.52
C LEU A 75 -7.59 -3.60 3.55
N GLU A 76 -8.13 -3.88 2.38
CA GLU A 76 -9.45 -4.47 2.17
C GLU A 76 -9.41 -5.96 2.53
N GLU A 77 -10.19 -6.39 3.49
CA GLU A 77 -10.34 -7.82 3.78
C GLU A 77 -11.23 -8.46 2.70
N VAL A 78 -10.67 -9.40 1.93
CA VAL A 78 -11.36 -10.10 0.84
C VAL A 78 -12.19 -11.25 1.41
N ILE A 79 -11.55 -12.07 2.23
CA ILE A 79 -12.15 -13.12 3.07
C ILE A 79 -11.39 -13.12 4.41
N PRO A 80 -11.91 -13.71 5.49
CA PRO A 80 -11.25 -13.70 6.79
C PRO A 80 -9.77 -14.12 6.73
N GLY A 81 -8.88 -13.21 7.14
CA GLY A 81 -7.44 -13.43 7.15
C GLY A 81 -6.71 -13.14 5.84
N ILE A 82 -7.40 -12.76 4.76
CA ILE A 82 -6.77 -12.42 3.48
C ILE A 82 -7.06 -10.96 3.10
N ILE A 83 -6.01 -10.15 3.08
CA ILE A 83 -6.08 -8.70 2.95
C ILE A 83 -5.48 -8.25 1.62
N ASN A 84 -6.24 -7.45 0.88
CA ASN A 84 -5.85 -6.79 -0.36
C ASN A 84 -5.43 -5.33 -0.08
N ASP A 85 -4.14 -5.05 -0.27
CA ASP A 85 -3.56 -3.71 -0.20
C ASP A 85 -2.87 -3.34 -1.52
N SER A 86 -3.49 -3.68 -2.65
CA SER A 86 -2.93 -3.38 -3.98
C SER A 86 -2.67 -1.89 -4.21
N LYS A 87 -3.29 -1.00 -3.45
CA LYS A 87 -3.02 0.44 -3.43
C LYS A 87 -1.64 0.79 -2.88
N SER A 88 -0.95 -0.13 -2.22
CA SER A 88 0.45 -0.01 -1.83
C SER A 88 1.34 -0.05 -3.08
N THR A 89 1.68 1.13 -3.62
CA THR A 89 2.43 1.30 -4.87
C THR A 89 3.88 1.71 -4.66
N ASN A 90 4.33 1.75 -3.41
CA ASN A 90 5.72 2.00 -3.01
C ASN A 90 6.08 1.26 -1.71
N SER A 91 7.38 1.08 -1.45
CA SER A 91 7.90 0.36 -0.29
C SER A 91 7.48 0.99 1.05
N ALA A 92 7.35 2.31 1.13
CA ALA A 92 6.92 2.98 2.36
C ALA A 92 5.49 2.59 2.74
N SER A 93 4.57 2.48 1.76
CA SER A 93 3.19 2.04 1.99
C SER A 93 3.12 0.57 2.43
N LEU A 94 3.92 -0.31 1.82
CA LEU A 94 4.04 -1.72 2.21
C LEU A 94 4.52 -1.84 3.67
N LEU A 95 5.60 -1.16 4.03
CA LEU A 95 6.14 -1.20 5.40
C LEU A 95 5.14 -0.62 6.42
N TYR A 96 4.39 0.42 6.03
CA TYR A 96 3.30 0.93 6.84
C TYR A 96 2.20 -0.10 7.07
N ALA A 97 1.78 -0.84 6.03
CA ALA A 97 0.75 -1.87 6.12
C ALA A 97 1.17 -2.99 7.08
N ILE A 98 2.41 -3.50 6.96
CA ILE A 98 2.98 -4.50 7.88
C ILE A 98 2.93 -4.01 9.34
N LYS A 99 3.41 -2.79 9.57
CA LYS A 99 3.44 -2.19 10.91
C LYS A 99 2.04 -1.97 11.48
N LYS A 100 1.12 -1.42 10.68
CA LYS A 100 -0.25 -1.11 11.09
C LYS A 100 -1.03 -2.36 11.51
N LEU A 101 -0.83 -3.47 10.79
CA LEU A 101 -1.50 -4.74 11.05
C LEU A 101 -0.73 -5.60 12.06
N ASN A 102 0.47 -5.21 12.50
CA ASN A 102 1.41 -6.08 13.21
C ASN A 102 1.52 -7.45 12.51
N PHE A 103 1.71 -7.40 11.18
CA PHE A 103 1.50 -8.54 10.31
C PHE A 103 2.61 -9.58 10.44
N GLY A 104 2.23 -10.83 10.73
CA GLY A 104 3.16 -11.97 10.92
C GLY A 104 2.90 -13.17 9.98
N GLY A 105 2.02 -13.02 8.99
CA GLY A 105 1.66 -14.11 8.05
C GLY A 105 2.45 -14.10 6.73
N ASN A 106 1.79 -14.52 5.66
CA ASN A 106 2.33 -14.63 4.30
C ASN A 106 2.19 -13.30 3.55
N LEU A 107 3.30 -12.60 3.30
CA LEU A 107 3.31 -11.35 2.53
C LEU A 107 3.54 -11.64 1.05
N ILE A 108 2.72 -11.04 0.17
CA ILE A 108 2.86 -11.17 -1.28
C ILE A 108 3.24 -9.81 -1.88
N ILE A 109 4.35 -9.79 -2.63
CA ILE A 109 4.94 -8.62 -3.29
C ILE A 109 5.01 -8.85 -4.80
N CYS A 110 4.77 -7.81 -5.61
CA CYS A 110 4.94 -7.85 -7.07
C CYS A 110 5.07 -6.43 -7.64
N GLY A 111 5.23 -6.33 -8.96
CA GLY A 111 5.23 -5.08 -9.70
C GLY A 111 6.63 -4.60 -10.08
N ASP A 112 6.73 -3.33 -10.48
CA ASP A 112 7.95 -2.74 -11.03
C ASP A 112 8.72 -1.95 -9.97
N PRO A 113 9.92 -2.42 -9.56
CA PRO A 113 10.69 -1.82 -8.48
C PRO A 113 11.62 -0.67 -8.91
N ARG A 114 11.57 -0.21 -10.16
CA ARG A 114 12.54 0.78 -10.67
C ARG A 114 12.49 2.13 -9.95
N LYS A 115 11.34 2.48 -9.38
CA LYS A 115 11.14 3.73 -8.61
C LYS A 115 11.50 3.58 -7.13
N GLU A 116 11.72 2.37 -6.67
CA GLU A 116 11.96 2.04 -5.27
C GLU A 116 13.45 2.17 -4.90
N PRO A 117 13.77 2.33 -3.60
CA PRO A 117 15.13 2.32 -3.10
C PRO A 117 15.92 1.10 -3.56
N LYS A 118 17.25 1.15 -3.50
CA LYS A 118 18.13 0.01 -3.85
C LYS A 118 17.82 -1.23 -3.03
N SER A 119 17.47 -1.04 -1.75
CA SER A 119 17.01 -2.11 -0.85
C SER A 119 16.14 -1.54 0.26
N TYR A 120 15.27 -2.37 0.83
CA TYR A 120 14.47 -2.07 2.01
C TYR A 120 14.28 -3.33 2.85
N GLU A 121 14.18 -3.13 4.16
CA GLU A 121 14.09 -4.22 5.11
C GLU A 121 12.61 -4.54 5.40
N VAL A 122 12.27 -5.83 5.36
CA VAL A 122 10.94 -6.36 5.65
C VAL A 122 11.06 -7.27 6.87
N TYR A 123 10.47 -6.88 7.97
CA TYR A 123 10.40 -7.66 9.20
C TYR A 123 8.95 -7.88 9.60
N GLY A 124 8.67 -8.98 10.28
CA GLY A 124 7.35 -9.36 10.77
C GLY A 124 6.72 -10.52 10.00
N PRO A 125 6.59 -10.48 8.67
CA PRO A 125 6.04 -11.60 7.91
C PRO A 125 6.83 -12.90 8.13
N GLN A 126 6.11 -14.01 8.30
CA GLN A 126 6.68 -15.34 8.40
C GLN A 126 7.37 -15.77 7.09
N GLN A 127 6.73 -15.46 5.96
CA GLN A 127 7.22 -15.75 4.63
C GLN A 127 6.91 -14.59 3.69
N VAL A 128 7.86 -14.25 2.82
CA VAL A 128 7.66 -13.29 1.73
C VAL A 128 7.62 -14.04 0.41
N TYR A 129 6.56 -13.83 -0.35
CA TYR A 129 6.35 -14.35 -1.69
C TYR A 129 6.49 -13.22 -2.70
N ILE A 130 7.26 -13.45 -3.74
CA ILE A 130 7.45 -12.48 -4.82
C ILE A 130 7.11 -13.14 -6.15
N PHE A 131 6.27 -12.48 -6.96
CA PHE A 131 5.94 -13.00 -8.27
C PHE A 131 6.00 -11.92 -9.38
N GLY A 132 5.86 -12.37 -10.62
CA GLY A 132 5.75 -11.53 -11.80
C GLY A 132 7.09 -11.30 -12.52
N LYS A 133 7.07 -10.38 -13.47
CA LYS A 133 8.18 -10.13 -14.39
C LYS A 133 9.47 -9.69 -13.68
N HIS A 134 9.35 -8.85 -12.67
CA HIS A 134 10.48 -8.27 -11.95
C HIS A 134 10.86 -9.04 -10.66
N ARG A 135 10.42 -10.30 -10.51
CA ARG A 135 10.62 -11.07 -9.27
C ARG A 135 12.08 -11.20 -8.80
N ASN A 136 13.04 -11.30 -9.74
CA ASN A 136 14.45 -11.40 -9.38
C ASN A 136 15.00 -10.07 -8.86
N GLU A 137 14.67 -8.96 -9.52
CA GLU A 137 15.05 -7.61 -9.06
C GLU A 137 14.44 -7.29 -7.68
N LEU A 138 13.19 -7.70 -7.46
CA LEU A 138 12.50 -7.51 -6.17
C LEU A 138 13.16 -8.34 -5.07
N LYS A 139 13.54 -9.60 -5.35
CA LYS A 139 14.28 -10.46 -4.41
C LYS A 139 15.56 -9.78 -3.93
N ASP A 140 16.30 -9.15 -4.85
CA ASP A 140 17.55 -8.48 -4.52
C ASP A 140 17.35 -7.23 -3.64
N LYS A 141 16.19 -6.59 -3.73
CA LYS A 141 15.84 -5.39 -2.95
C LYS A 141 15.28 -5.70 -1.56
N VAL A 142 14.52 -6.79 -1.40
CA VAL A 142 13.92 -7.19 -0.12
C VAL A 142 14.98 -7.85 0.77
N LYS A 143 15.18 -7.31 1.98
CA LYS A 143 16.09 -7.83 3.00
C LYS A 143 15.33 -8.12 4.29
N GLY A 144 15.93 -8.91 5.19
CA GLY A 144 15.40 -9.16 6.53
C GLY A 144 14.38 -10.31 6.64
N SER A 145 13.94 -10.91 5.53
CA SER A 145 12.97 -12.01 5.52
C SER A 145 13.37 -13.12 4.55
N THR A 146 12.84 -14.32 4.78
CA THR A 146 12.92 -15.43 3.83
C THR A 146 12.03 -15.16 2.63
N VAL A 147 12.59 -15.25 1.43
CA VAL A 147 11.89 -14.92 0.18
C VAL A 147 11.77 -16.16 -0.71
N LYS A 148 10.54 -16.49 -1.12
CA LYS A 148 10.23 -17.41 -2.21
C LYS A 148 9.83 -16.64 -3.46
N ILE A 149 10.27 -17.09 -4.64
CA ILE A 149 9.96 -16.44 -5.92
C ILE A 149 9.19 -17.38 -6.86
N PHE A 150 8.19 -16.82 -7.53
CA PHE A 150 7.32 -17.56 -8.46
C PHE A 150 7.11 -16.78 -9.77
N SER A 151 6.67 -17.45 -10.82
CA SER A 151 6.40 -16.79 -12.10
C SER A 151 5.08 -16.01 -12.08
N ASN A 152 4.07 -16.49 -11.36
CA ASN A 152 2.72 -15.92 -11.31
C ASN A 152 2.07 -16.10 -9.92
N LEU A 153 0.91 -15.48 -9.75
CA LEU A 153 0.16 -15.51 -8.48
C LEU A 153 -0.44 -16.88 -8.19
N ASP A 154 -0.87 -17.63 -9.20
CA ASP A 154 -1.49 -18.96 -9.01
C ASP A 154 -0.54 -19.90 -8.28
N LEU A 155 0.73 -19.93 -8.67
CA LEU A 155 1.74 -20.75 -8.01
C LEU A 155 2.03 -20.29 -6.57
N VAL A 156 1.95 -18.99 -6.29
CA VAL A 156 2.06 -18.47 -4.92
C VAL A 156 0.90 -18.97 -4.06
N LEU A 157 -0.33 -18.80 -4.53
CA LEU A 157 -1.53 -19.21 -3.77
C LEU A 157 -1.59 -20.71 -3.58
N GLN A 158 -1.15 -21.50 -4.56
CA GLN A 158 -1.02 -22.96 -4.44
C GLN A 158 -0.01 -23.34 -3.35
N ASP A 159 1.22 -22.78 -3.36
CA ASP A 159 2.24 -23.05 -2.33
C ASP A 159 1.74 -22.67 -0.92
N ILE A 160 1.02 -21.55 -0.79
CA ILE A 160 0.42 -21.15 0.48
C ILE A 160 -0.66 -22.14 0.91
N LYS A 161 -1.58 -22.54 0.03
CA LYS A 161 -2.66 -23.49 0.33
C LYS A 161 -2.13 -24.87 0.76
N GLU A 162 -1.02 -25.32 0.17
CA GLU A 162 -0.37 -26.58 0.52
C GLU A 162 0.37 -26.54 1.87
N THR A 163 0.87 -25.35 2.26
CA THR A 163 1.71 -25.17 3.46
C THR A 163 0.96 -24.62 4.68
N ASP A 164 -0.20 -24.00 4.48
CA ASP A 164 -0.97 -23.34 5.54
C ASP A 164 -2.47 -23.65 5.41
N SER A 165 -3.01 -24.35 6.39
CA SER A 165 -4.43 -24.74 6.42
C SER A 165 -5.38 -23.56 6.74
N LYS A 166 -4.86 -22.46 7.29
CA LYS A 166 -5.61 -21.22 7.60
C LYS A 166 -4.77 -20.02 7.21
N PRO A 167 -4.64 -19.75 5.90
CA PRO A 167 -3.69 -18.77 5.42
C PRO A 167 -4.04 -17.37 5.92
N ASN A 168 -3.02 -16.70 6.50
CA ASN A 168 -3.03 -15.29 6.81
C ASN A 168 -2.19 -14.59 5.75
N ILE A 169 -2.84 -13.89 4.80
CA ILE A 169 -2.20 -13.32 3.62
C ILE A 169 -2.37 -11.80 3.60
N LEU A 170 -1.28 -11.09 3.40
CA LEU A 170 -1.27 -9.67 3.04
C LEU A 170 -0.74 -9.51 1.61
N PHE A 171 -1.59 -9.12 0.70
CA PHE A 171 -1.18 -8.68 -0.63
C PHE A 171 -0.91 -7.18 -0.60
N SER A 172 0.34 -6.81 -0.36
CA SER A 172 0.81 -5.42 -0.37
C SER A 172 2.01 -5.31 -1.32
N PRO A 173 1.77 -5.03 -2.59
CA PRO A 173 2.79 -5.08 -3.64
C PRO A 173 4.02 -4.21 -3.41
N GLY A 174 3.87 -3.05 -2.77
CA GLY A 174 4.96 -2.13 -2.45
C GLY A 174 5.67 -1.54 -3.67
N ASN A 175 5.10 -1.70 -4.87
CA ASN A 175 5.67 -1.26 -6.13
C ASN A 175 4.58 -0.83 -7.11
N SER A 176 4.94 -0.04 -8.12
CA SER A 176 4.01 0.30 -9.20
C SER A 176 3.54 -0.96 -9.96
N SER A 177 2.36 -0.90 -10.58
CA SER A 177 1.78 -2.05 -11.30
C SER A 177 2.64 -2.54 -12.47
N GLY A 178 3.50 -1.65 -12.99
CA GLY A 178 4.44 -1.97 -14.07
C GLY A 178 3.71 -2.25 -15.40
N LYS A 179 4.19 -3.28 -16.10
CA LYS A 179 3.59 -3.76 -17.36
C LYS A 179 2.74 -5.01 -17.17
N ASP A 180 2.70 -5.56 -15.94
CA ASP A 180 1.96 -6.79 -15.65
C ASP A 180 0.46 -6.48 -15.45
N PHE A 181 0.12 -5.25 -15.02
CA PHE A 181 -1.25 -4.79 -14.79
C PHE A 181 -1.42 -3.35 -15.28
N LYS A 182 -2.62 -2.97 -15.72
CA LYS A 182 -2.94 -1.61 -16.17
C LYS A 182 -2.73 -0.57 -15.07
N ASN A 183 -3.16 -0.89 -13.85
CA ASN A 183 -3.09 -0.04 -12.67
C ASN A 183 -3.22 -0.89 -11.41
N PHE A 184 -3.25 -0.25 -10.22
CA PHE A 184 -3.41 -0.95 -8.95
C PHE A 184 -4.81 -1.56 -8.76
N GLU A 185 -5.85 -1.01 -9.38
CA GLU A 185 -7.22 -1.54 -9.33
C GLU A 185 -7.32 -2.86 -10.09
N ASP A 186 -6.81 -2.88 -11.33
CA ASP A 186 -6.73 -4.09 -12.14
C ASP A 186 -5.96 -5.21 -11.41
N ARG A 187 -4.81 -4.88 -10.81
CA ARG A 187 -4.02 -5.79 -10.00
C ARG A 187 -4.76 -6.28 -8.75
N GLY A 188 -5.47 -5.39 -8.08
CA GLY A 188 -6.23 -5.72 -6.88
C GLY A 188 -7.46 -6.59 -7.17
N ASN A 189 -8.15 -6.34 -8.27
CA ASN A 189 -9.27 -7.19 -8.73
C ASN A 189 -8.76 -8.58 -9.12
N PHE A 190 -7.69 -8.66 -9.89
CA PHE A 190 -7.05 -9.93 -10.22
C PHE A 190 -6.68 -10.76 -8.98
N PHE A 191 -6.11 -10.12 -7.94
CA PHE A 191 -5.84 -10.79 -6.68
C PHE A 191 -7.11 -11.31 -6.00
N LYS A 192 -8.16 -10.50 -5.93
CA LYS A 192 -9.45 -10.88 -5.33
C LYS A 192 -10.07 -12.08 -6.02
N ASP A 193 -10.12 -12.05 -7.35
CA ASP A 193 -10.67 -13.16 -8.16
C ASP A 193 -9.92 -14.46 -7.90
N LYS A 194 -8.58 -14.40 -7.85
CA LYS A 194 -7.74 -15.55 -7.54
C LYS A 194 -7.90 -16.06 -6.11
N VAL A 195 -8.01 -15.17 -5.14
CA VAL A 195 -8.29 -15.56 -3.74
C VAL A 195 -9.60 -16.31 -3.63
N LEU A 196 -10.66 -15.82 -4.28
CA LEU A 196 -11.95 -16.49 -4.28
C LEU A 196 -11.90 -17.86 -4.99
N GLU A 197 -11.15 -17.97 -6.09
CA GLU A 197 -10.94 -19.26 -6.79
C GLU A 197 -10.23 -20.31 -5.90
N TYR A 198 -9.23 -19.90 -5.12
CA TYR A 198 -8.40 -20.82 -4.33
C TYR A 198 -8.92 -21.10 -2.93
N PHE A 199 -9.64 -20.18 -2.30
CA PHE A 199 -9.96 -20.20 -0.87
C PHE A 199 -11.45 -20.01 -0.55
N SER A 200 -12.34 -19.81 -1.53
CA SER A 200 -13.78 -19.91 -1.29
C SER A 200 -14.19 -21.38 -1.41
N ASP A 201 -14.74 -21.92 -0.31
CA ASP A 201 -15.32 -23.26 -0.26
C ASP A 201 -16.61 -23.34 -1.11
#